data_2a4922b2ab86414a81a807c84e798c3a
#
_entry.id   2a4922b2ab86414a81a807c84e798c3a
#
_cell.length_a   1.000
_cell.length_b   1.000
_cell.length_c   1.000
_cell.angle_alpha   90.00
_cell.angle_beta   90.00
_cell.angle_gamma   90.00
#
_symmetry.space_group_name_H-M   'P 1'
#
loop_
_entity.id
_entity.type
_entity.pdbx_description
1 polymer ?
#
loop_
_entity_poly.entity_id
_entity_poly.type
_entity_poly.pdbx_seq_one_letter_code
_entity_poly.pdbx_strand_id
1 'polypeptide(L)'
;MPSYKGGVCLLVGTKKGGFAFTSDSKRKEWKVSGPHLKGNEIYHMAYDRRNGAILASIISGHWGPTVARSEDMGKTWNESKTPPRFPKGSGLSVARVWHIKPASEDEPGVVYAGVEPACLFKSKDGGKSWEVNVSMLKQKTRKKWQAGGGGLCLHTILQHPKRPKRMHIAISSVGTMRTEDGGESWRFQNKDVLADFQPNKYPEYGQCVHKLATNSSRPDVIFHQNHCGVYRSDDAGENWIDIRNNLPSRFGFPIAVDANEPGRAYVAPMEGDFSRIPPGGHFAVWGTDNAGKEWFKLDKGLPSVSYYTVLRDGMVADQEDPCGIYFGTTTGQLYASRDQGNNWENLSDGLPPIFSVSVSSI
;
A
#
# COMPACT_ATOMS: atom_id res chain seq x y z
N MET A 1 -12.24 4.28 -22.81
CA MET A 1 -12.23 5.57 -22.12
C MET A 1 -11.37 6.52 -22.93
N PRO A 2 -11.65 7.84 -23.00
CA PRO A 2 -10.70 8.76 -23.59
C PRO A 2 -9.40 8.70 -22.76
N SER A 3 -8.27 8.51 -23.43
CA SER A 3 -6.95 8.67 -22.81
C SER A 3 -6.76 10.16 -22.54
N TYR A 4 -6.77 10.55 -21.27
CA TYR A 4 -6.29 11.86 -20.87
C TYR A 4 -4.76 11.81 -20.86
N LYS A 5 -4.08 12.31 -21.90
CA LYS A 5 -2.65 12.57 -21.79
C LYS A 5 -2.45 13.59 -20.65
N GLY A 6 -1.82 13.18 -19.56
CA GLY A 6 -1.61 13.99 -18.37
C GLY A 6 -2.78 13.99 -17.39
N GLY A 7 -3.62 12.95 -17.37
CA GLY A 7 -4.69 12.76 -16.41
C GLY A 7 -4.28 11.87 -15.22
N VAL A 8 -5.17 11.80 -14.25
CA VAL A 8 -5.03 10.96 -13.05
C VAL A 8 -6.05 9.83 -13.08
N CYS A 9 -5.60 8.62 -12.78
CA CYS A 9 -6.44 7.44 -12.59
C CYS A 9 -6.29 6.91 -11.18
N LEU A 10 -7.41 6.84 -10.44
CA LEU A 10 -7.50 6.10 -9.19
C LEU A 10 -8.05 4.71 -9.47
N LEU A 11 -7.39 3.70 -8.96
CA LEU A 11 -7.88 2.33 -8.96
C LEU A 11 -8.28 1.97 -7.54
N VAL A 12 -9.54 1.60 -7.34
CA VAL A 12 -10.13 1.35 -6.02
C VAL A 12 -10.49 -0.12 -5.92
N GLY A 13 -9.77 -0.86 -5.08
CA GLY A 13 -10.05 -2.26 -4.76
C GLY A 13 -11.06 -2.35 -3.63
N THR A 14 -12.14 -3.11 -3.83
CA THR A 14 -13.22 -3.24 -2.85
C THR A 14 -13.60 -4.69 -2.58
N LYS A 15 -14.48 -4.89 -1.61
CA LYS A 15 -15.01 -6.23 -1.26
C LYS A 15 -15.87 -6.85 -2.38
N LYS A 16 -16.33 -6.09 -3.39
CA LYS A 16 -17.26 -6.59 -4.42
C LYS A 16 -16.90 -6.15 -5.83
N GLY A 17 -15.62 -6.03 -6.13
CA GLY A 17 -15.11 -5.61 -7.43
C GLY A 17 -14.19 -4.40 -7.34
N GLY A 18 -13.62 -4.00 -8.46
CA GLY A 18 -12.76 -2.83 -8.59
C GLY A 18 -13.45 -1.68 -9.30
N PHE A 19 -13.03 -0.47 -9.00
CA PHE A 19 -13.51 0.73 -9.67
C PHE A 19 -12.33 1.55 -10.17
N ALA A 20 -12.50 2.24 -11.29
CA ALA A 20 -11.55 3.21 -11.78
C ALA A 20 -12.21 4.59 -11.87
N PHE A 21 -11.57 5.57 -11.25
CA PHE A 21 -11.93 6.98 -11.32
C PHE A 21 -10.87 7.70 -12.14
N THR A 22 -11.26 8.33 -13.23
CA THR A 22 -10.34 9.04 -14.13
C THR A 22 -10.70 10.51 -14.21
N SER A 23 -9.69 11.36 -14.18
CA SER A 23 -9.81 12.81 -14.29
C SER A 23 -8.69 13.38 -15.16
N ASP A 24 -8.83 14.61 -15.61
CA ASP A 24 -7.72 15.39 -16.16
C ASP A 24 -6.73 15.83 -15.04
N SER A 25 -5.67 16.52 -15.40
CA SER A 25 -4.69 17.07 -14.45
C SER A 25 -5.28 18.07 -13.45
N LYS A 26 -6.44 18.66 -13.74
CA LYS A 26 -7.13 19.59 -12.83
C LYS A 26 -7.85 18.85 -11.70
N ARG A 27 -8.15 17.55 -11.89
CA ARG A 27 -8.76 16.66 -10.88
C ARG A 27 -10.08 17.20 -10.31
N LYS A 28 -10.87 17.93 -11.15
CA LYS A 28 -12.14 18.53 -10.75
C LYS A 28 -13.33 17.64 -11.08
N GLU A 29 -13.29 16.97 -12.21
CA GLU A 29 -14.36 16.11 -12.70
C GLU A 29 -13.84 14.68 -12.84
N TRP A 30 -14.59 13.73 -12.30
CA TRP A 30 -14.21 12.34 -12.28
C TRP A 30 -15.20 11.49 -13.09
N LYS A 31 -14.66 10.66 -13.96
CA LYS A 31 -15.42 9.62 -14.67
C LYS A 31 -15.19 8.30 -13.95
N VAL A 32 -16.27 7.61 -13.64
CA VAL A 32 -16.23 6.34 -12.90
C VAL A 32 -16.53 5.19 -13.85
N SER A 33 -15.78 4.11 -13.72
CA SER A 33 -16.08 2.83 -14.35
C SER A 33 -15.95 1.69 -13.35
N GLY A 34 -16.75 0.65 -13.53
CA GLY A 34 -16.83 -0.51 -12.63
C GLY A 34 -18.28 -0.85 -12.27
N PRO A 35 -18.50 -1.84 -11.41
CA PRO A 35 -17.47 -2.70 -10.83
C PRO A 35 -16.82 -3.63 -11.85
N HIS A 36 -15.50 -3.53 -11.98
CA HIS A 36 -14.69 -4.50 -12.71
C HIS A 36 -14.55 -5.79 -11.87
N LEU A 37 -14.43 -6.95 -12.51
CA LEU A 37 -14.31 -8.24 -11.84
C LEU A 37 -15.41 -8.43 -10.77
N LYS A 38 -16.64 -8.14 -11.16
CA LYS A 38 -17.83 -8.05 -10.32
C LYS A 38 -17.97 -9.26 -9.37
N GLY A 39 -18.16 -8.97 -8.09
CA GLY A 39 -18.38 -9.96 -7.06
C GLY A 39 -17.09 -10.50 -6.40
N ASN A 40 -15.91 -10.26 -6.98
CA ASN A 40 -14.64 -10.66 -6.38
C ASN A 40 -14.18 -9.65 -5.31
N GLU A 41 -13.54 -10.16 -4.25
CA GLU A 41 -12.76 -9.31 -3.35
C GLU A 41 -11.46 -8.90 -4.06
N ILE A 42 -11.20 -7.59 -4.11
CA ILE A 42 -10.01 -7.02 -4.72
C ILE A 42 -9.19 -6.29 -3.66
N TYR A 43 -8.12 -6.94 -3.21
CA TYR A 43 -7.26 -6.39 -2.16
C TYR A 43 -6.35 -5.27 -2.65
N HIS A 44 -5.89 -5.34 -3.90
CA HIS A 44 -5.03 -4.32 -4.48
C HIS A 44 -5.18 -4.27 -5.99
N MET A 45 -5.12 -3.06 -6.54
CA MET A 45 -5.03 -2.82 -7.97
C MET A 45 -3.80 -1.98 -8.27
N ALA A 46 -3.16 -2.20 -9.40
CA ALA A 46 -2.01 -1.45 -9.85
C ALA A 46 -2.07 -1.16 -11.35
N TYR A 47 -1.69 0.04 -11.74
CA TYR A 47 -1.52 0.43 -13.14
C TYR A 47 -0.06 0.27 -13.54
N ASP A 48 0.21 -0.47 -14.59
CA ASP A 48 1.54 -0.62 -15.17
C ASP A 48 1.75 0.44 -16.24
N ARG A 49 2.41 1.54 -15.86
CA ARG A 49 2.66 2.70 -16.73
C ARG A 49 3.46 2.35 -17.98
N ARG A 50 4.23 1.26 -17.97
CA ARG A 50 5.09 0.83 -19.10
C ARG A 50 4.27 0.33 -20.30
N ASN A 51 3.06 -0.16 -20.06
CA ASN A 51 2.23 -0.77 -21.11
C ASN A 51 0.73 -0.48 -20.98
N GLY A 52 0.32 0.31 -19.99
CA GLY A 52 -1.08 0.69 -19.77
C GLY A 52 -1.96 -0.42 -19.18
N ALA A 53 -1.38 -1.52 -18.71
CA ALA A 53 -2.17 -2.60 -18.14
C ALA A 53 -2.60 -2.31 -16.70
N ILE A 54 -3.79 -2.78 -16.34
CA ILE A 54 -4.27 -2.81 -14.96
C ILE A 54 -4.13 -4.24 -14.44
N LEU A 55 -3.55 -4.38 -13.27
CA LEU A 55 -3.44 -5.62 -12.53
C LEU A 55 -4.33 -5.55 -11.29
N ALA A 56 -5.02 -6.63 -10.97
CA ALA A 56 -5.88 -6.72 -9.79
C ALA A 56 -5.64 -8.03 -9.05
N SER A 57 -5.46 -7.96 -7.73
CA SER A 57 -5.44 -9.14 -6.88
C SER A 57 -6.87 -9.54 -6.56
N ILE A 58 -7.26 -10.75 -6.91
CA ILE A 58 -8.62 -11.26 -6.70
C ILE A 58 -8.61 -12.57 -5.92
N ILE A 59 -9.75 -12.89 -5.31
CA ILE A 59 -10.06 -14.23 -4.81
C ILE A 59 -11.16 -14.79 -5.71
N SER A 60 -10.73 -15.58 -6.70
CA SER A 60 -11.66 -16.27 -7.58
C SER A 60 -12.44 -17.34 -6.83
N GLY A 61 -13.75 -17.42 -7.04
CA GLY A 61 -14.60 -18.44 -6.43
C GLY A 61 -14.24 -19.88 -6.85
N HIS A 62 -13.58 -20.06 -8.00
CA HIS A 62 -13.19 -21.37 -8.51
C HIS A 62 -11.72 -21.71 -8.25
N TRP A 63 -10.83 -20.71 -8.33
CA TRP A 63 -9.38 -20.93 -8.35
C TRP A 63 -8.66 -20.40 -7.12
N GLY A 64 -9.39 -19.73 -6.21
CA GLY A 64 -8.80 -19.07 -5.06
C GLY A 64 -7.98 -17.83 -5.44
N PRO A 65 -6.99 -17.44 -4.63
CA PRO A 65 -6.22 -16.23 -4.86
C PRO A 65 -5.43 -16.27 -6.17
N THR A 66 -5.60 -15.23 -7.00
CA THR A 66 -4.92 -15.05 -8.29
C THR A 66 -4.73 -13.57 -8.62
N VAL A 67 -4.05 -13.28 -9.72
CA VAL A 67 -3.92 -11.94 -10.29
C VAL A 67 -4.65 -11.92 -11.63
N ALA A 68 -5.54 -10.96 -11.80
CA ALA A 68 -6.18 -10.66 -13.07
C ALA A 68 -5.52 -9.45 -13.73
N ARG A 69 -5.46 -9.46 -15.06
CA ARG A 69 -4.84 -8.43 -15.89
C ARG A 69 -5.81 -7.95 -16.97
N SER A 70 -5.89 -6.65 -17.15
CA SER A 70 -6.60 -5.98 -18.26
C SER A 70 -5.61 -5.14 -19.07
N GLU A 71 -5.71 -5.20 -20.39
CA GLU A 71 -4.91 -4.39 -21.33
C GLU A 71 -5.75 -3.31 -22.02
N ASP A 72 -7.03 -3.17 -21.66
CA ASP A 72 -8.02 -2.30 -22.31
C ASP A 72 -8.80 -1.43 -21.30
N MET A 73 -8.11 -1.02 -20.23
CA MET A 73 -8.67 -0.18 -19.17
C MET A 73 -9.88 -0.81 -18.47
N GLY A 74 -9.82 -2.12 -18.22
CA GLY A 74 -10.82 -2.84 -17.44
C GLY A 74 -12.04 -3.34 -18.23
N LYS A 75 -12.05 -3.27 -19.57
CA LYS A 75 -13.15 -3.82 -20.39
C LYS A 75 -13.12 -5.35 -20.38
N THR A 76 -11.93 -5.93 -20.56
CA THR A 76 -11.71 -7.38 -20.49
C THR A 76 -10.63 -7.72 -19.48
N TRP A 77 -10.74 -8.90 -18.88
CA TRP A 77 -9.83 -9.37 -17.84
C TRP A 77 -9.41 -10.81 -18.10
N ASN A 78 -8.12 -11.07 -17.93
CA ASN A 78 -7.54 -12.41 -18.02
C ASN A 78 -6.85 -12.75 -16.70
N GLU A 79 -7.18 -13.88 -16.10
CA GLU A 79 -6.49 -14.38 -14.91
C GLU A 79 -5.11 -14.94 -15.27
N SER A 80 -4.19 -14.93 -14.30
CA SER A 80 -2.86 -15.51 -14.47
C SER A 80 -2.97 -17.00 -14.85
N LYS A 81 -2.23 -17.42 -15.88
CA LYS A 81 -2.15 -18.83 -16.29
C LYS A 81 -1.48 -19.70 -15.23
N THR A 82 -0.47 -19.14 -14.56
CA THR A 82 0.22 -19.75 -13.42
C THR A 82 0.19 -18.75 -12.27
N PRO A 83 -0.86 -18.76 -11.43
CA PRO A 83 -1.00 -17.80 -10.32
C PRO A 83 0.07 -18.03 -9.25
N PRO A 84 0.26 -17.06 -8.32
CA PRO A 84 1.16 -17.25 -7.20
C PRO A 84 0.82 -18.52 -6.43
N ARG A 85 1.74 -19.47 -6.38
CA ARG A 85 1.58 -20.77 -5.69
C ARG A 85 2.88 -21.14 -5.00
N PHE A 86 2.79 -21.59 -3.77
CA PHE A 86 3.92 -22.20 -3.08
C PHE A 86 4.28 -23.55 -3.72
N PRO A 87 5.55 -23.98 -3.65
CA PRO A 87 5.96 -25.28 -4.15
C PRO A 87 5.17 -26.44 -3.53
N LYS A 88 4.90 -27.48 -4.31
CA LYS A 88 4.30 -28.70 -3.78
C LYS A 88 5.14 -29.27 -2.64
N GLY A 89 4.51 -29.75 -1.60
CA GLY A 89 5.20 -30.28 -0.40
C GLY A 89 5.69 -29.22 0.60
N SER A 90 5.51 -27.91 0.33
CA SER A 90 5.88 -26.86 1.28
C SER A 90 4.95 -26.79 2.50
N GLY A 91 3.75 -27.36 2.43
CA GLY A 91 2.70 -27.22 3.43
C GLY A 91 2.04 -25.83 3.46
N LEU A 92 2.36 -24.94 2.50
CA LEU A 92 1.85 -23.59 2.41
C LEU A 92 0.85 -23.47 1.25
N SER A 93 -0.17 -22.65 1.46
CA SER A 93 -1.11 -22.21 0.42
C SER A 93 -1.25 -20.70 0.45
N VAL A 94 -1.31 -20.06 -0.72
CA VAL A 94 -1.59 -18.63 -0.81
C VAL A 94 -3.03 -18.39 -0.40
N ALA A 95 -3.24 -17.61 0.64
CA ALA A 95 -4.58 -17.22 1.10
C ALA A 95 -5.06 -15.94 0.39
N ARG A 96 -4.13 -15.01 0.12
CA ARG A 96 -4.39 -13.71 -0.52
C ARG A 96 -3.15 -13.19 -1.24
N VAL A 97 -3.36 -12.43 -2.31
CA VAL A 97 -2.36 -11.51 -2.84
C VAL A 97 -2.68 -10.12 -2.26
N TRP A 98 -1.80 -9.61 -1.41
CA TRP A 98 -2.03 -8.36 -0.67
C TRP A 98 -1.58 -7.11 -1.43
N HIS A 99 -0.52 -7.22 -2.20
CA HIS A 99 0.08 -6.07 -2.87
C HIS A 99 0.65 -6.49 -4.23
N ILE A 100 0.43 -5.66 -5.25
CA ILE A 100 0.97 -5.85 -6.59
C ILE A 100 1.80 -4.60 -6.91
N LYS A 101 3.03 -4.80 -7.35
CA LYS A 101 3.94 -3.71 -7.70
C LYS A 101 4.58 -3.97 -9.07
N PRO A 102 4.16 -3.28 -10.14
CA PRO A 102 4.95 -3.20 -11.35
C PRO A 102 6.35 -2.68 -11.03
N ALA A 103 7.38 -3.33 -11.57
CA ALA A 103 8.77 -2.96 -11.35
C ALA A 103 9.13 -1.62 -12.02
N SER A 104 10.37 -1.17 -11.84
CA SER A 104 10.91 0.02 -12.50
C SER A 104 10.81 -0.07 -14.04
N GLU A 105 10.92 1.06 -14.71
CA GLU A 105 10.82 1.14 -16.18
C GLU A 105 11.89 0.31 -16.89
N ASP A 106 13.05 0.14 -16.26
CA ASP A 106 14.18 -0.65 -16.77
C ASP A 106 13.96 -2.18 -16.72
N GLU A 107 12.85 -2.64 -16.11
CA GLU A 107 12.53 -4.06 -15.98
C GLU A 107 11.20 -4.40 -16.70
N PRO A 108 11.13 -4.37 -18.03
CA PRO A 108 9.90 -4.62 -18.77
C PRO A 108 9.33 -6.01 -18.44
N GLY A 109 8.01 -6.06 -18.23
CA GLY A 109 7.30 -7.31 -17.88
C GLY A 109 7.48 -7.78 -16.44
N VAL A 110 8.39 -7.21 -15.66
CA VAL A 110 8.56 -7.60 -14.27
C VAL A 110 7.46 -6.99 -13.40
N VAL A 111 6.82 -7.83 -12.60
CA VAL A 111 5.83 -7.44 -11.59
C VAL A 111 6.11 -8.24 -10.32
N TYR A 112 5.99 -7.60 -9.17
CA TYR A 112 6.10 -8.24 -7.87
C TYR A 112 4.74 -8.37 -7.21
N ALA A 113 4.55 -9.44 -6.42
CA ALA A 113 3.36 -9.64 -5.59
C ALA A 113 3.74 -10.07 -4.19
N GLY A 114 3.18 -9.38 -3.21
CA GLY A 114 3.25 -9.76 -1.80
C GLY A 114 2.00 -10.55 -1.42
N VAL A 115 2.18 -11.68 -0.74
CA VAL A 115 1.11 -12.62 -0.42
C VAL A 115 0.98 -12.92 1.07
N GLU A 116 -0.08 -13.63 1.42
CA GLU A 116 -0.30 -14.29 2.71
C GLU A 116 -0.39 -15.81 2.50
N PRO A 117 0.33 -16.65 3.30
CA PRO A 117 1.35 -16.27 4.29
C PRO A 117 2.55 -15.59 3.64
N ALA A 118 3.15 -14.63 4.34
CA ALA A 118 4.11 -13.68 3.81
C ALA A 118 5.19 -14.30 2.94
N CYS A 119 5.19 -13.92 1.68
CA CYS A 119 6.22 -14.23 0.69
C CYS A 119 6.15 -13.24 -0.46
N LEU A 120 7.28 -13.05 -1.13
CA LEU A 120 7.37 -12.31 -2.37
C LEU A 120 7.26 -13.28 -3.56
N PHE A 121 6.48 -12.90 -4.56
CA PHE A 121 6.44 -13.56 -5.86
C PHE A 121 6.87 -12.57 -6.94
N LYS A 122 7.48 -13.08 -8.00
CA LYS A 122 7.93 -12.31 -9.17
C LYS A 122 7.34 -12.89 -10.44
N SER A 123 6.77 -12.04 -11.26
CA SER A 123 6.43 -12.31 -12.65
C SER A 123 7.46 -11.67 -13.56
N LYS A 124 7.74 -12.27 -14.72
CA LYS A 124 8.61 -11.74 -15.78
C LYS A 124 7.84 -11.48 -17.08
N ASP A 125 6.53 -11.74 -17.08
CA ASP A 125 5.67 -11.72 -18.26
C ASP A 125 4.40 -10.84 -18.06
N GLY A 126 4.51 -9.84 -17.20
CA GLY A 126 3.45 -8.88 -16.93
C GLY A 126 2.32 -9.44 -16.07
N GLY A 127 2.59 -10.42 -15.20
CA GLY A 127 1.61 -10.99 -14.29
C GLY A 127 0.88 -12.22 -14.85
N LYS A 128 1.32 -12.79 -15.98
CA LYS A 128 0.70 -13.99 -16.56
C LYS A 128 1.14 -15.27 -15.85
N SER A 129 2.40 -15.30 -15.38
CA SER A 129 2.95 -16.39 -14.56
C SER A 129 3.79 -15.85 -13.41
N TRP A 130 3.89 -16.63 -12.32
CA TRP A 130 4.54 -16.19 -11.08
C TRP A 130 5.50 -17.23 -10.53
N GLU A 131 6.64 -16.77 -10.08
CA GLU A 131 7.68 -17.53 -9.41
C GLU A 131 7.82 -17.08 -7.96
N VAL A 132 7.97 -18.03 -7.03
CA VAL A 132 8.18 -17.73 -5.61
C VAL A 132 9.61 -17.26 -5.35
N ASN A 133 9.78 -16.30 -4.46
CA ASN A 133 11.12 -15.93 -3.97
C ASN A 133 11.64 -17.00 -3.00
N VAL A 134 12.56 -17.82 -3.49
CA VAL A 134 13.09 -18.98 -2.76
C VAL A 134 13.90 -18.57 -1.54
N SER A 135 14.66 -17.47 -1.60
CA SER A 135 15.47 -16.98 -0.47
C SER A 135 14.61 -16.61 0.72
N MET A 136 13.43 -16.01 0.49
CA MET A 136 12.48 -15.70 1.54
C MET A 136 11.85 -16.95 2.15
N LEU A 137 11.58 -17.99 1.37
CA LEU A 137 11.14 -19.28 1.91
C LEU A 137 12.20 -19.93 2.81
N LYS A 138 13.48 -19.76 2.47
CA LYS A 138 14.63 -20.30 3.21
C LYS A 138 15.13 -19.38 4.33
N GLN A 139 14.46 -18.24 4.60
CA GLN A 139 14.85 -17.33 5.68
C GLN A 139 14.88 -18.08 7.01
N LYS A 140 16.03 -18.04 7.71
CA LYS A 140 16.30 -18.84 8.92
C LYS A 140 15.26 -18.65 10.02
N THR A 141 14.72 -17.43 10.15
CA THR A 141 13.73 -17.08 11.17
C THR A 141 12.30 -17.42 10.80
N ARG A 142 12.02 -17.77 9.52
CA ARG A 142 10.67 -17.91 8.97
C ARG A 142 9.75 -18.80 9.82
N LYS A 143 10.27 -19.91 10.35
CA LYS A 143 9.49 -20.84 11.19
C LYS A 143 9.01 -20.22 12.51
N LYS A 144 9.60 -19.08 12.90
CA LYS A 144 9.25 -18.35 14.13
C LYS A 144 8.28 -17.17 13.85
N TRP A 145 8.00 -16.88 12.59
CA TRP A 145 7.07 -15.81 12.24
C TRP A 145 5.65 -16.21 12.59
N GLN A 146 4.95 -15.32 13.27
CA GLN A 146 3.58 -15.55 13.72
C GLN A 146 2.66 -14.49 13.11
N ALA A 147 1.43 -14.89 12.82
CA ALA A 147 0.41 -13.96 12.37
C ALA A 147 -0.03 -13.04 13.53
N GLY A 148 -0.16 -11.76 13.26
CA GLY A 148 -0.90 -10.84 14.13
C GLY A 148 -2.38 -10.80 13.76
N GLY A 149 -3.15 -9.90 14.37
CA GLY A 149 -4.58 -9.71 14.08
C GLY A 149 -4.92 -9.38 12.62
N GLY A 150 -3.95 -8.93 11.83
CA GLY A 150 -4.09 -8.65 10.39
C GLY A 150 -3.55 -9.74 9.46
N GLY A 151 -3.24 -10.94 9.98
CA GLY A 151 -2.61 -12.02 9.23
C GLY A 151 -1.08 -11.89 9.17
N LEU A 152 -0.43 -12.91 8.61
CA LEU A 152 1.00 -12.89 8.29
C LEU A 152 1.13 -12.54 6.79
N CYS A 153 1.11 -11.28 6.44
CA CYS A 153 1.05 -10.84 5.05
C CYS A 153 2.22 -9.91 4.67
N LEU A 154 2.72 -10.07 3.44
CA LEU A 154 3.59 -9.12 2.80
C LEU A 154 2.71 -8.13 2.03
N HIS A 155 2.61 -6.90 2.54
CA HIS A 155 1.64 -5.90 2.08
C HIS A 155 2.26 -4.62 1.52
N THR A 156 3.58 -4.45 1.56
CA THR A 156 4.24 -3.29 0.97
C THR A 156 5.52 -3.72 0.27
N ILE A 157 5.72 -3.24 -0.94
CA ILE A 157 6.92 -3.44 -1.75
C ILE A 157 7.35 -2.08 -2.27
N LEU A 158 8.51 -1.60 -1.82
CA LEU A 158 9.15 -0.38 -2.29
C LEU A 158 10.40 -0.75 -3.07
N GLN A 159 10.38 -0.56 -4.38
CA GLN A 159 11.57 -0.72 -5.22
C GLN A 159 12.26 0.64 -5.39
N HIS A 160 13.57 0.66 -5.24
CA HIS A 160 14.35 1.89 -5.41
C HIS A 160 14.40 2.27 -6.90
N PRO A 161 13.98 3.49 -7.29
CA PRO A 161 13.78 3.85 -8.70
C PRO A 161 15.06 3.83 -9.54
N LYS A 162 16.23 4.09 -8.94
CA LYS A 162 17.53 4.13 -9.62
C LYS A 162 18.43 2.91 -9.33
N ARG A 163 18.02 2.03 -8.41
CA ARG A 163 18.73 0.81 -8.01
C ARG A 163 17.71 -0.32 -7.90
N PRO A 164 17.19 -0.85 -9.03
CA PRO A 164 16.04 -1.76 -9.03
C PRO A 164 16.26 -3.06 -8.25
N LYS A 165 17.52 -3.45 -8.03
CA LYS A 165 17.87 -4.59 -7.16
C LYS A 165 17.66 -4.29 -5.67
N ARG A 166 17.63 -3.01 -5.27
CA ARG A 166 17.29 -2.62 -3.89
C ARG A 166 15.79 -2.54 -3.74
N MET A 167 15.27 -3.30 -2.79
CA MET A 167 13.86 -3.26 -2.41
C MET A 167 13.70 -3.30 -0.90
N HIS A 168 12.71 -2.59 -0.40
CA HIS A 168 12.19 -2.75 0.96
C HIS A 168 10.83 -3.43 0.89
N ILE A 169 10.59 -4.34 1.81
CA ILE A 169 9.29 -4.98 1.98
C ILE A 169 8.83 -4.85 3.42
N ALA A 170 7.52 -4.74 3.60
CA ALA A 170 6.91 -4.78 4.92
C ALA A 170 6.04 -6.02 5.08
N ILE A 171 6.25 -6.72 6.17
CA ILE A 171 5.54 -7.93 6.55
C ILE A 171 4.87 -7.69 7.90
N SER A 172 3.55 -7.82 7.96
CA SER A 172 2.78 -7.72 9.18
C SER A 172 3.30 -8.71 10.24
N SER A 173 3.55 -8.22 11.45
CA SER A 173 4.08 -8.99 12.59
C SER A 173 5.49 -9.58 12.41
N VAL A 174 6.25 -9.12 11.39
CA VAL A 174 7.66 -9.49 11.19
C VAL A 174 8.53 -8.24 11.11
N GLY A 175 8.03 -7.19 10.50
CA GLY A 175 8.76 -5.95 10.34
C GLY A 175 9.15 -5.64 8.90
N THR A 176 10.16 -4.79 8.74
CA THR A 176 10.72 -4.37 7.47
C THR A 176 11.94 -5.22 7.13
N MET A 177 12.05 -5.62 5.88
CA MET A 177 13.23 -6.28 5.33
C MET A 177 13.72 -5.55 4.09
N ARG A 178 15.04 -5.61 3.83
CA ARG A 178 15.67 -5.04 2.65
C ARG A 178 16.53 -6.06 1.92
N THR A 179 16.52 -5.97 0.60
CA THR A 179 17.45 -6.64 -0.32
C THR A 179 18.26 -5.60 -1.10
N GLU A 180 19.49 -5.94 -1.48
CA GLU A 180 20.36 -5.17 -2.37
C GLU A 180 20.63 -5.91 -3.69
N ASP A 181 20.21 -7.16 -3.78
CA ASP A 181 20.56 -8.11 -4.84
C ASP A 181 19.35 -8.63 -5.64
N GLY A 182 18.23 -7.94 -5.55
CA GLY A 182 16.99 -8.31 -6.28
C GLY A 182 16.20 -9.43 -5.61
N GLY A 183 16.44 -9.67 -4.33
CA GLY A 183 15.73 -10.65 -3.53
C GLY A 183 16.46 -11.99 -3.39
N GLU A 184 17.75 -12.08 -3.73
CA GLU A 184 18.56 -13.27 -3.48
C GLU A 184 18.92 -13.42 -2.01
N SER A 185 19.04 -12.29 -1.30
CA SER A 185 19.19 -12.25 0.16
C SER A 185 18.34 -11.14 0.78
N TRP A 186 17.98 -11.33 2.06
CA TRP A 186 17.14 -10.39 2.81
C TRP A 186 17.69 -10.18 4.21
N ARG A 187 17.72 -8.91 4.67
CA ARG A 187 18.07 -8.53 6.04
C ARG A 187 16.97 -7.72 6.69
N PHE A 188 16.79 -7.86 7.99
CA PHE A 188 15.85 -7.05 8.76
C PHE A 188 16.31 -5.60 8.88
N GLN A 189 15.35 -4.69 8.90
CA GLN A 189 15.54 -3.26 9.00
C GLN A 189 14.59 -2.69 10.07
N ASN A 190 14.74 -3.16 11.30
CA ASN A 190 13.82 -2.85 12.41
C ASN A 190 14.53 -2.19 13.60
N LYS A 191 15.78 -1.76 13.45
CA LYS A 191 16.53 -1.10 14.52
C LYS A 191 15.78 0.14 15.00
N ASP A 192 15.63 0.29 16.31
CA ASP A 192 14.93 1.39 16.98
C ASP A 192 13.40 1.48 16.72
N VAL A 193 12.80 0.47 16.10
CA VAL A 193 11.34 0.37 15.93
C VAL A 193 10.73 -0.37 17.11
N LEU A 194 9.88 0.30 17.88
CA LEU A 194 9.22 -0.23 19.06
C LEU A 194 8.21 -1.35 18.71
N ALA A 195 8.21 -2.40 19.54
CA ALA A 195 7.22 -3.46 19.57
C ALA A 195 6.84 -3.73 21.03
N ASP A 196 6.06 -2.83 21.65
CA ASP A 196 5.77 -2.85 23.08
C ASP A 196 4.93 -4.05 23.55
N PHE A 197 4.30 -4.74 22.62
CA PHE A 197 3.59 -6.01 22.83
C PHE A 197 4.52 -7.24 22.84
N GLN A 198 5.83 -7.06 22.55
CA GLN A 198 6.83 -8.14 22.61
C GLN A 198 7.59 -8.10 23.94
N PRO A 199 8.10 -9.24 24.46
CA PRO A 199 8.96 -9.26 25.63
C PRO A 199 10.22 -8.37 25.48
N ASN A 200 10.92 -8.49 24.34
CA ASN A 200 11.92 -7.52 23.93
C ASN A 200 11.21 -6.37 23.19
N LYS A 201 11.38 -5.16 23.65
CA LYS A 201 10.72 -3.97 23.08
C LYS A 201 11.31 -3.52 21.74
N TYR A 202 12.53 -3.91 21.43
CA TYR A 202 13.25 -3.60 20.18
C TYR A 202 13.87 -4.87 19.59
N PRO A 203 13.05 -5.85 19.18
CA PRO A 203 13.56 -7.11 18.66
C PRO A 203 14.11 -6.93 17.23
N GLU A 204 14.96 -7.85 16.78
CA GLU A 204 15.43 -7.91 15.40
C GLU A 204 14.27 -8.03 14.39
N TYR A 205 13.24 -8.80 14.74
CA TYR A 205 12.00 -8.98 13.97
C TYR A 205 10.82 -9.20 14.93
N GLY A 206 9.60 -8.99 14.42
CA GLY A 206 8.37 -9.10 15.21
C GLY A 206 7.61 -7.79 15.35
N GLN A 207 8.09 -6.71 14.74
CA GLN A 207 7.38 -5.44 14.66
C GLN A 207 6.13 -5.58 13.80
N CYS A 208 5.05 -4.92 14.20
CA CYS A 208 3.82 -4.88 13.42
C CYS A 208 3.82 -3.66 12.50
N VAL A 209 4.43 -3.84 11.32
CA VAL A 209 4.44 -2.81 10.28
C VAL A 209 3.08 -2.71 9.64
N HIS A 210 2.58 -1.49 9.42
CA HIS A 210 1.33 -1.26 8.72
C HIS A 210 1.54 -0.76 7.31
N LYS A 211 2.46 0.19 7.08
CA LYS A 211 2.78 0.70 5.74
C LYS A 211 4.15 1.35 5.72
N LEU A 212 4.85 1.21 4.59
CA LEU A 212 6.01 2.02 4.23
C LEU A 212 5.68 2.90 3.04
N ALA A 213 6.21 4.11 3.02
CA ALA A 213 6.13 5.03 1.89
C ALA A 213 7.45 5.76 1.69
N THR A 214 7.77 6.12 0.46
CA THR A 214 8.96 6.87 0.11
C THR A 214 8.67 7.85 -1.02
N ASN A 215 9.43 8.92 -1.06
CA ASN A 215 9.41 9.88 -2.15
C ASN A 215 10.41 9.44 -3.24
N SER A 216 9.98 9.47 -4.49
CA SER A 216 10.81 9.03 -5.63
C SER A 216 12.06 9.88 -5.85
N SER A 217 12.06 11.15 -5.45
CA SER A 217 13.22 12.05 -5.56
C SER A 217 14.25 11.78 -4.46
N ARG A 218 13.82 11.28 -3.29
CA ARG A 218 14.68 10.89 -2.16
C ARG A 218 14.36 9.49 -1.66
N PRO A 219 14.61 8.45 -2.46
CA PRO A 219 14.14 7.08 -2.19
C PRO A 219 14.79 6.40 -0.98
N ASP A 220 15.89 6.95 -0.45
CA ASP A 220 16.52 6.48 0.78
C ASP A 220 15.84 7.07 2.05
N VAL A 221 14.95 8.08 1.89
CA VAL A 221 14.08 8.58 2.95
C VAL A 221 12.80 7.76 2.95
N ILE A 222 12.56 7.01 4.02
CA ILE A 222 11.42 6.12 4.16
C ILE A 222 10.60 6.54 5.38
N PHE A 223 9.30 6.67 5.18
CA PHE A 223 8.33 6.85 6.25
C PHE A 223 7.64 5.52 6.56
N HIS A 224 7.33 5.29 7.83
CA HIS A 224 6.85 4.02 8.32
C HIS A 224 5.72 4.24 9.34
N GLN A 225 4.49 3.86 8.99
CA GLN A 225 3.42 3.68 9.97
C GLN A 225 3.53 2.29 10.58
N ASN A 226 3.63 2.24 11.89
CA ASN A 226 3.73 1.02 12.68
C ASN A 226 2.59 0.96 13.70
N HIS A 227 2.38 -0.20 14.31
CA HIS A 227 1.46 -0.39 15.43
C HIS A 227 1.79 0.54 16.61
N CYS A 228 3.07 0.70 16.90
CA CYS A 228 3.58 1.42 18.07
C CYS A 228 4.04 2.85 17.78
N GLY A 229 3.89 3.37 16.57
CA GLY A 229 4.34 4.72 16.25
C GLY A 229 4.41 5.03 14.76
N VAL A 230 4.88 6.21 14.48
CA VAL A 230 5.23 6.69 13.14
C VAL A 230 6.72 6.97 13.11
N TYR A 231 7.42 6.42 12.13
CA TYR A 231 8.87 6.50 12.07
C TYR A 231 9.33 7.05 10.72
N ARG A 232 10.54 7.57 10.72
CA ARG A 232 11.26 7.98 9.53
C ARG A 232 12.69 7.46 9.58
N SER A 233 13.18 7.03 8.43
CA SER A 233 14.59 6.74 8.18
C SER A 233 15.12 7.67 7.08
N ASP A 234 16.35 8.16 7.25
CA ASP A 234 17.06 8.97 6.26
C ASP A 234 18.18 8.18 5.55
N ASP A 235 18.34 6.91 5.92
CA ASP A 235 19.45 6.04 5.51
C ASP A 235 18.99 4.68 5.00
N ALA A 236 17.87 4.66 4.26
CA ALA A 236 17.30 3.48 3.65
C ALA A 236 16.95 2.37 4.66
N GLY A 237 16.45 2.75 5.84
CA GLY A 237 15.95 1.85 6.86
C GLY A 237 17.01 1.29 7.82
N GLU A 238 18.27 1.79 7.78
CA GLU A 238 19.30 1.35 8.73
C GLU A 238 18.99 1.79 10.16
N ASN A 239 18.51 3.04 10.32
CA ASN A 239 18.09 3.60 11.60
C ASN A 239 16.71 4.26 11.43
N TRP A 240 15.88 4.17 12.47
CA TRP A 240 14.55 4.76 12.50
C TRP A 240 14.42 5.78 13.63
N ILE A 241 13.81 6.90 13.30
CA ILE A 241 13.52 8.01 14.23
C ILE A 241 12.02 8.01 14.48
N ASP A 242 11.58 7.99 15.73
CA ASP A 242 10.17 8.19 16.08
C ASP A 242 9.78 9.64 15.80
N ILE A 243 8.76 9.82 14.97
CA ILE A 243 8.28 11.14 14.53
C ILE A 243 6.80 11.37 14.87
N ARG A 244 6.23 10.59 15.80
CA ARG A 244 4.81 10.71 16.17
C ARG A 244 4.45 12.00 16.93
N ASN A 245 5.42 12.66 17.55
CA ASN A 245 5.33 13.95 18.25
C ASN A 245 3.92 14.32 18.77
N ASN A 246 3.28 15.33 18.18
CA ASN A 246 1.96 15.86 18.55
C ASN A 246 0.78 15.17 17.84
N LEU A 247 0.96 13.97 17.27
CA LEU A 247 -0.16 13.18 16.76
C LEU A 247 -1.11 12.78 17.89
N PRO A 248 -2.43 12.76 17.65
CA PRO A 248 -3.43 12.43 18.68
C PRO A 248 -3.38 10.95 19.09
N SER A 249 -2.76 10.10 18.27
CA SER A 249 -2.51 8.69 18.54
C SER A 249 -1.29 8.22 17.76
N ARG A 250 -0.60 7.23 18.31
CA ARG A 250 0.53 6.56 17.66
C ARG A 250 0.11 5.48 16.66
N PHE A 251 -1.13 4.99 16.75
CA PHE A 251 -1.66 3.91 15.94
C PHE A 251 -2.38 4.45 14.71
N GLY A 252 -2.22 3.78 13.59
CA GLY A 252 -2.88 4.03 12.32
C GLY A 252 -2.45 2.99 11.29
N PHE A 253 -3.10 2.95 10.14
CA PHE A 253 -2.71 2.01 9.08
C PHE A 253 -2.01 2.67 7.91
N PRO A 254 -2.56 3.73 7.28
CA PRO A 254 -1.96 4.29 6.08
C PRO A 254 -0.86 5.30 6.39
N ILE A 255 0.09 5.40 5.49
CA ILE A 255 0.99 6.55 5.35
C ILE A 255 1.18 6.83 3.87
N ALA A 256 1.09 8.09 3.47
CA ALA A 256 1.38 8.56 2.12
C ALA A 256 2.43 9.66 2.17
N VAL A 257 3.19 9.83 1.09
CA VAL A 257 4.28 10.82 0.98
C VAL A 257 4.08 11.62 -0.29
N ASP A 258 4.24 12.93 -0.21
CA ASP A 258 4.21 13.83 -1.34
C ASP A 258 5.39 13.54 -2.29
N ALA A 259 5.12 13.40 -3.57
CA ALA A 259 6.14 13.10 -4.57
C ALA A 259 7.09 14.28 -4.81
N ASN A 260 6.63 15.53 -4.59
CA ASN A 260 7.34 16.75 -4.89
C ASN A 260 8.07 17.32 -3.65
N GLU A 261 7.52 17.06 -2.45
CA GLU A 261 8.06 17.55 -1.18
C GLU A 261 8.51 16.40 -0.26
N PRO A 262 9.79 16.04 -0.24
CA PRO A 262 10.30 14.88 0.53
C PRO A 262 10.12 14.95 2.04
N GLY A 263 9.84 16.12 2.58
CA GLY A 263 9.51 16.31 4.00
C GLY A 263 8.03 16.19 4.33
N ARG A 264 7.17 16.06 3.32
CA ARG A 264 5.72 16.05 3.49
C ARG A 264 5.17 14.63 3.47
N ALA A 265 4.45 14.30 4.52
CA ALA A 265 3.80 12.99 4.69
C ALA A 265 2.42 13.13 5.34
N TYR A 266 1.59 12.11 5.19
CA TYR A 266 0.21 12.08 5.65
C TYR A 266 -0.10 10.76 6.34
N VAL A 267 -0.81 10.82 7.47
CA VAL A 267 -1.28 9.67 8.25
C VAL A 267 -2.75 9.85 8.65
N ALA A 268 -3.40 8.74 9.00
CA ALA A 268 -4.76 8.75 9.54
C ALA A 268 -4.75 8.02 10.90
N PRO A 269 -4.54 8.72 12.02
CA PRO A 269 -4.47 8.15 13.35
C PRO A 269 -5.80 7.54 13.80
N MET A 270 -5.72 6.46 14.57
CA MET A 270 -6.83 5.80 15.25
C MET A 270 -6.48 5.55 16.72
N GLU A 271 -7.45 5.39 17.61
CA GLU A 271 -7.22 5.25 19.05
C GLU A 271 -6.39 4.00 19.40
N GLY A 272 -6.58 2.89 18.68
CA GLY A 272 -5.82 1.67 18.92
C GLY A 272 -6.26 0.52 18.02
N ASP A 273 -5.58 -0.60 18.20
CA ASP A 273 -5.78 -1.81 17.39
C ASP A 273 -7.10 -2.52 17.68
N PHE A 274 -7.64 -2.36 18.86
CA PHE A 274 -8.90 -2.98 19.29
C PHE A 274 -10.12 -2.18 18.83
N SER A 275 -10.14 -0.88 19.10
CA SER A 275 -11.27 -0.01 18.76
C SER A 275 -11.31 0.38 17.29
N ARG A 276 -10.14 0.66 16.71
CA ARG A 276 -9.95 1.12 15.30
C ARG A 276 -10.85 2.29 14.91
N ILE A 277 -11.13 3.17 15.87
CA ILE A 277 -11.90 4.38 15.64
C ILE A 277 -10.99 5.62 15.65
N PRO A 278 -11.34 6.68 14.93
CA PRO A 278 -10.57 7.92 14.99
C PRO A 278 -10.72 8.59 16.37
N PRO A 279 -9.67 9.28 16.84
CA PRO A 279 -9.69 9.97 18.12
C PRO A 279 -10.88 10.91 18.25
N GLY A 280 -11.66 10.71 19.33
CA GLY A 280 -12.85 11.49 19.62
C GLY A 280 -14.01 11.34 18.61
N GLY A 281 -14.02 10.30 17.78
CA GLY A 281 -15.04 10.08 16.76
C GLY A 281 -14.97 11.05 15.56
N HIS A 282 -13.83 11.73 15.40
CA HIS A 282 -13.55 12.68 14.31
C HIS A 282 -12.41 12.18 13.44
N PHE A 283 -12.76 11.62 12.29
CA PHE A 283 -11.73 11.25 11.33
C PHE A 283 -11.05 12.50 10.77
N ALA A 284 -9.72 12.47 10.75
CA ALA A 284 -8.90 13.47 10.09
C ALA A 284 -7.67 12.81 9.49
N VAL A 285 -7.22 13.35 8.39
CA VAL A 285 -5.85 13.16 7.91
C VAL A 285 -4.95 14.14 8.67
N TRP A 286 -3.77 13.69 9.04
CA TRP A 286 -2.74 14.54 9.65
C TRP A 286 -1.57 14.64 8.71
N GLY A 287 -1.13 15.86 8.41
CA GLY A 287 -0.01 16.17 7.52
C GLY A 287 1.18 16.71 8.28
N THR A 288 2.36 16.49 7.74
CA THR A 288 3.60 17.18 8.11
C THR A 288 4.28 17.73 6.86
N ASP A 289 4.95 18.86 6.95
CA ASP A 289 5.79 19.43 5.88
C ASP A 289 7.26 19.57 6.29
N ASN A 290 7.57 19.18 7.53
CA ASN A 290 8.89 19.30 8.14
C ASN A 290 9.43 17.95 8.63
N ALA A 291 9.05 16.87 7.90
CA ALA A 291 9.56 15.53 8.10
C ALA A 291 9.16 14.89 9.46
N GLY A 292 7.99 15.26 9.95
CA GLY A 292 7.42 14.72 11.18
C GLY A 292 7.85 15.43 12.45
N LYS A 293 8.52 16.57 12.36
CA LYS A 293 8.82 17.39 13.56
C LYS A 293 7.54 17.93 14.18
N GLU A 294 6.56 18.26 13.34
CA GLU A 294 5.23 18.70 13.74
C GLU A 294 4.20 18.15 12.76
N TRP A 295 3.01 17.86 13.27
CA TRP A 295 1.86 17.40 12.50
C TRP A 295 0.69 18.37 12.68
N PHE A 296 -0.03 18.62 11.61
CA PHE A 296 -1.21 19.47 11.59
C PHE A 296 -2.43 18.73 11.05
N LYS A 297 -3.59 19.07 11.58
CA LYS A 297 -4.86 18.44 11.24
C LYS A 297 -5.38 18.95 9.90
N LEU A 298 -5.83 18.04 9.05
CA LEU A 298 -6.37 18.30 7.72
C LEU A 298 -7.76 17.66 7.61
N ASP A 299 -8.79 18.39 7.99
CA ASP A 299 -10.18 17.88 8.07
C ASP A 299 -11.23 18.76 7.39
N LYS A 300 -10.84 19.87 6.75
CA LYS A 300 -11.77 20.78 6.10
C LYS A 300 -12.46 20.10 4.90
N GLY A 301 -13.78 19.94 4.97
CA GLY A 301 -14.59 19.20 4.00
C GLY A 301 -14.88 17.75 4.39
N LEU A 302 -14.30 17.26 5.50
CA LEU A 302 -14.69 15.98 6.09
C LEU A 302 -15.88 16.15 7.05
N PRO A 303 -16.71 15.12 7.25
CA PRO A 303 -17.81 15.19 8.22
C PRO A 303 -17.30 15.41 9.65
N SER A 304 -18.01 16.24 10.41
CA SER A 304 -17.67 16.56 11.80
C SER A 304 -17.77 15.35 12.75
N VAL A 305 -18.61 14.38 12.44
CA VAL A 305 -18.69 13.08 13.11
C VAL A 305 -18.47 12.01 12.09
N SER A 306 -17.41 11.22 12.25
CA SER A 306 -17.03 10.20 11.26
C SER A 306 -16.16 9.11 11.90
N TYR A 307 -16.70 7.91 11.97
CA TYR A 307 -16.02 6.72 12.49
C TYR A 307 -15.35 5.94 11.35
N TYR A 308 -14.62 6.65 10.51
CA TYR A 308 -13.96 6.05 9.35
C TYR A 308 -12.71 5.29 9.74
N THR A 309 -12.53 4.13 9.10
CA THR A 309 -11.27 3.37 9.11
C THR A 309 -10.70 3.35 7.71
N VAL A 310 -9.45 3.80 7.57
CA VAL A 310 -8.67 3.71 6.33
C VAL A 310 -7.61 2.64 6.51
N LEU A 311 -7.60 1.66 5.61
CA LEU A 311 -6.66 0.53 5.66
C LEU A 311 -5.28 0.93 5.14
N ARG A 312 -4.30 -0.01 5.22
CA ARG A 312 -2.89 0.17 4.84
C ARG A 312 -2.71 0.78 3.46
N ASP A 313 -3.37 0.18 2.46
CA ASP A 313 -3.37 0.65 1.07
C ASP A 313 -4.58 1.54 0.74
N GLY A 314 -5.33 1.98 1.76
CA GLY A 314 -6.51 2.82 1.59
C GLY A 314 -6.21 4.31 1.39
N MET A 315 -4.97 4.76 1.48
CA MET A 315 -4.58 6.16 1.24
C MET A 315 -3.35 6.24 0.34
N VAL A 316 -3.36 7.21 -0.59
CA VAL A 316 -2.27 7.41 -1.56
C VAL A 316 -2.15 8.89 -1.93
N ALA A 317 -0.93 9.30 -2.33
CA ALA A 317 -0.62 10.61 -2.90
C ALA A 317 -0.26 10.48 -4.38
N ASP A 318 -0.67 11.42 -5.21
CA ASP A 318 -0.29 11.47 -6.63
C ASP A 318 1.05 12.19 -6.85
N GLN A 319 1.40 12.44 -8.11
CA GLN A 319 2.65 13.11 -8.52
C GLN A 319 2.41 14.51 -9.08
N GLU A 320 1.18 15.01 -9.00
CA GLU A 320 0.82 16.34 -9.48
C GLU A 320 1.36 17.42 -8.53
N ASP A 321 1.39 18.65 -8.99
CA ASP A 321 1.74 19.83 -8.20
C ASP A 321 0.62 20.88 -8.30
N PRO A 322 -0.05 21.21 -7.19
CA PRO A 322 0.08 20.64 -5.84
C PRO A 322 -0.37 19.16 -5.78
N CYS A 323 0.27 18.40 -4.90
CA CYS A 323 0.02 16.98 -4.71
C CYS A 323 -1.44 16.70 -4.32
N GLY A 324 -2.06 15.72 -4.98
CA GLY A 324 -3.36 15.19 -4.62
C GLY A 324 -3.26 14.04 -3.63
N ILE A 325 -4.17 14.03 -2.66
CA ILE A 325 -4.28 12.97 -1.66
C ILE A 325 -5.65 12.31 -1.79
N TYR A 326 -5.67 10.99 -1.77
CA TYR A 326 -6.89 10.22 -1.92
C TYR A 326 -6.98 9.16 -0.84
N PHE A 327 -8.17 8.98 -0.26
CA PHE A 327 -8.38 7.87 0.65
C PHE A 327 -9.77 7.24 0.51
N GLY A 328 -9.81 5.93 0.74
CA GLY A 328 -11.02 5.13 0.78
C GLY A 328 -11.22 4.50 2.15
N THR A 329 -12.46 4.41 2.60
CA THR A 329 -12.84 3.90 3.92
C THR A 329 -13.39 2.48 3.84
N THR A 330 -13.36 1.77 4.96
CA THR A 330 -14.00 0.45 5.09
C THR A 330 -15.53 0.53 5.09
N THR A 331 -16.11 1.72 5.13
CA THR A 331 -17.55 2.00 5.02
C THR A 331 -17.96 2.48 3.63
N GLY A 332 -17.01 2.57 2.67
CA GLY A 332 -17.31 2.78 1.24
C GLY A 332 -17.25 4.23 0.77
N GLN A 333 -16.76 5.17 1.58
CA GLN A 333 -16.53 6.53 1.14
C GLN A 333 -15.17 6.65 0.45
N LEU A 334 -15.11 7.41 -0.63
CA LEU A 334 -13.88 7.79 -1.31
C LEU A 334 -13.75 9.31 -1.32
N TYR A 335 -12.65 9.81 -0.76
CA TYR A 335 -12.34 11.23 -0.69
C TYR A 335 -11.10 11.58 -1.51
N ALA A 336 -11.09 12.80 -2.01
CA ALA A 336 -9.96 13.41 -2.71
C ALA A 336 -9.66 14.79 -2.13
N SER A 337 -8.39 15.13 -2.07
CA SER A 337 -7.90 16.50 -1.95
C SER A 337 -6.92 16.73 -3.10
N ARG A 338 -7.02 17.85 -3.79
CA ARG A 338 -6.11 18.26 -4.87
C ARG A 338 -5.18 19.39 -4.48
N ASP A 339 -5.12 19.71 -3.20
CA ASP A 339 -4.39 20.82 -2.62
C ASP A 339 -3.69 20.41 -1.32
N GLN A 340 -3.01 19.26 -1.35
CA GLN A 340 -2.17 18.76 -0.24
C GLN A 340 -2.96 18.52 1.06
N GLY A 341 -4.24 18.18 0.97
CA GLY A 341 -5.10 17.90 2.13
C GLY A 341 -5.80 19.13 2.71
N ASN A 342 -5.60 20.34 2.15
CA ASN A 342 -6.19 21.56 2.68
C ASN A 342 -7.72 21.60 2.52
N ASN A 343 -8.28 20.97 1.50
CA ASN A 343 -9.72 20.82 1.30
C ASN A 343 -10.02 19.41 0.79
N TRP A 344 -11.06 18.78 1.36
CA TRP A 344 -11.51 17.45 0.98
C TRP A 344 -12.83 17.49 0.24
N GLU A 345 -12.95 16.67 -0.76
CA GLU A 345 -14.09 16.49 -1.63
C GLU A 345 -14.50 15.02 -1.62
N ASN A 346 -15.78 14.74 -1.43
CA ASN A 346 -16.31 13.38 -1.49
C ASN A 346 -16.53 13.00 -2.96
N LEU A 347 -15.85 11.95 -3.40
CA LEU A 347 -16.01 11.41 -4.77
C LEU A 347 -17.09 10.33 -4.84
N SER A 348 -17.38 9.63 -3.74
CA SER A 348 -18.40 8.59 -3.66
C SER A 348 -18.69 8.18 -2.22
N ASP A 349 -19.97 7.99 -1.89
CA ASP A 349 -20.44 7.49 -0.60
C ASP A 349 -20.91 6.03 -0.61
N GLY A 350 -21.07 5.44 -1.79
CA GLY A 350 -21.81 4.19 -1.96
C GLY A 350 -20.98 3.01 -2.47
N LEU A 351 -19.64 3.05 -2.39
CA LEU A 351 -18.83 1.91 -2.78
C LEU A 351 -18.91 0.79 -1.74
N PRO A 352 -18.68 -0.48 -2.13
CA PRO A 352 -18.43 -1.53 -1.15
C PRO A 352 -17.21 -1.19 -0.28
N PRO A 353 -17.02 -1.86 0.89
CA PRO A 353 -15.83 -1.64 1.72
C PRO A 353 -14.55 -1.57 0.92
N ILE A 354 -13.81 -0.46 1.03
CA ILE A 354 -12.60 -0.20 0.25
C ILE A 354 -11.40 -0.81 0.96
N PHE A 355 -10.60 -1.60 0.23
CA PHE A 355 -9.37 -2.22 0.72
C PHE A 355 -8.13 -1.45 0.28
N SER A 356 -8.16 -0.88 -0.92
CA SER A 356 -7.03 -0.13 -1.47
C SER A 356 -7.48 0.99 -2.40
N VAL A 357 -6.66 2.03 -2.43
CA VAL A 357 -6.67 3.09 -3.43
C VAL A 357 -5.26 3.21 -3.97
N SER A 358 -5.09 3.09 -5.27
CA SER A 358 -3.83 3.37 -5.93
C SER A 358 -4.02 4.46 -6.99
N VAL A 359 -2.98 5.22 -7.28
CA VAL A 359 -3.02 6.34 -8.21
C VAL A 359 -1.93 6.21 -9.27
N SER A 360 -2.25 6.60 -10.47
CA SER A 360 -1.28 6.71 -11.57
C SER A 360 -1.65 7.87 -12.49
N SER A 361 -0.64 8.52 -13.05
CA SER A 361 -0.82 9.39 -14.21
C SER A 361 -1.07 8.53 -15.46
N ILE A 362 -1.99 8.93 -16.34
CA ILE A 362 -2.43 8.21 -17.55
C ILE A 362 -2.36 9.10 -18.80
#